data_334acc75fb3f46f42075f880cbf9c0ee
#
_entry.id   334acc75fb3f46f42075f880cbf9c0ee
#
_cell.length_a   1.000
_cell.length_b   1.000
_cell.length_c   1.000
_cell.angle_alpha   90.00
_cell.angle_beta   90.00
_cell.angle_gamma   90.00
#
_symmetry.space_group_name_H-M   'P 1'
#
loop_
_entity.id
_entity.type
_entity.pdbx_description
1 polymer ?
#
loop_
_entity_poly.entity_id
_entity_poly.type
_entity_poly.pdbx_seq_one_letter_code
_entity_poly.pdbx_strand_id
1 'polypeptide(L)'
;MGTRIERDSIGELEVPSDKYYGAQTQRSLENFKIGGEVFQREFIRAYGLIKKAAASVNHRFGNINDKILNAIHKASDEVISGALDEHFPLVIWQTGSGTQTNMNFNEVIANRAIEILGGELGSKDPVHPNDHVNMSQSTNDTFPTAINIAAVESIHHSLIPSVKRLRSSLDNKSKEFGSIVKLGRTHLQDATPLSLGQEFSGYVSALDHGIKRLEMSLGHCKELAMGGTAVGTGINSVSGFAEEVADEISSLTGIEFVTAENKFEALGGQDCIVELSGSLKVLAGSLFKIANDLRWLSSGPRSGIGEIVLPANEPGSSIMPGKVNPTQCEAMTMLCTQVMGNDTTIT
;
A
#
# COMPACT_ATOMS: atom_id res chain seq x y z
N MET A 1 22.37 1.09 25.35
CA MET A 1 22.74 1.35 23.92
C MET A 1 23.43 2.71 23.93
N GLY A 2 24.47 2.92 23.09
CA GLY A 2 25.15 4.21 22.99
C GLY A 2 24.27 5.21 22.21
N THR A 3 24.57 6.49 22.39
CA THR A 3 23.98 7.57 21.59
C THR A 3 25.09 8.29 20.80
N ARG A 4 24.70 8.95 19.72
CA ARG A 4 25.50 9.90 18.98
C ARG A 4 24.80 11.25 18.97
N ILE A 5 25.56 12.33 18.86
CA ILE A 5 25.00 13.67 18.72
C ILE A 5 24.76 13.96 17.24
N GLU A 6 23.54 14.33 16.89
CA GLU A 6 23.20 14.89 15.60
C GLU A 6 22.64 16.30 15.75
N ARG A 7 22.63 17.06 14.67
CA ARG A 7 22.21 18.46 14.67
C ARG A 7 21.22 18.75 13.53
N ASP A 8 20.17 19.48 13.85
CA ASP A 8 19.27 20.10 12.88
C ASP A 8 19.22 21.63 13.04
N SER A 9 18.26 22.29 12.39
CA SER A 9 18.10 23.76 12.47
C SER A 9 17.69 24.26 13.87
N ILE A 10 17.18 23.39 14.74
CA ILE A 10 16.76 23.73 16.10
C ILE A 10 17.93 23.60 17.11
N GLY A 11 18.87 22.69 16.83
CA GLY A 11 20.03 22.45 17.71
C GLY A 11 20.44 20.97 17.74
N GLU A 12 21.30 20.66 18.71
CA GLU A 12 21.82 19.31 18.92
C GLU A 12 20.82 18.42 19.64
N LEU A 13 20.88 17.11 19.32
CA LEU A 13 20.01 16.09 19.89
C LEU A 13 20.75 14.75 19.95
N GLU A 14 20.53 13.97 20.99
CA GLU A 14 21.00 12.60 21.09
C GLU A 14 20.13 11.65 20.27
N VAL A 15 20.76 10.84 19.43
CA VAL A 15 20.12 9.80 18.61
C VAL A 15 20.77 8.46 18.93
N PRO A 16 20.01 7.34 19.02
CA PRO A 16 20.60 6.01 19.23
C PRO A 16 21.67 5.69 18.18
N SER A 17 22.85 5.23 18.61
CA SER A 17 23.99 5.02 17.72
C SER A 17 23.81 3.86 16.72
N ASP A 18 22.89 2.95 17.00
CA ASP A 18 22.53 1.80 16.16
C ASP A 18 21.45 2.11 15.11
N LYS A 19 20.91 3.34 15.10
CA LYS A 19 19.86 3.73 14.16
C LYS A 19 20.38 4.64 13.05
N TYR A 20 19.88 4.46 11.83
CA TYR A 20 20.22 5.32 10.69
C TYR A 20 19.39 6.61 10.63
N TYR A 21 18.24 6.68 11.30
CA TYR A 21 17.51 7.95 11.37
C TYR A 21 18.30 9.00 12.18
N GLY A 22 17.98 10.27 11.96
CA GLY A 22 18.71 11.40 12.53
C GLY A 22 17.88 12.25 13.48
N ALA A 23 18.32 13.51 13.64
CA ALA A 23 17.77 14.45 14.62
C ALA A 23 16.28 14.77 14.37
N GLN A 24 15.84 14.95 13.13
CA GLN A 24 14.44 15.30 12.86
C GLN A 24 13.49 14.15 13.17
N THR A 25 13.89 12.92 12.85
CA THR A 25 13.12 11.72 13.23
C THR A 25 13.07 11.56 14.74
N GLN A 26 14.17 11.73 15.44
CA GLN A 26 14.22 11.65 16.91
C GLN A 26 13.29 12.68 17.57
N ARG A 27 13.26 13.93 17.08
CA ARG A 27 12.31 14.95 17.56
C ARG A 27 10.87 14.53 17.35
N SER A 28 10.55 13.92 16.19
CA SER A 28 9.20 13.43 15.91
C SER A 28 8.78 12.35 16.91
N LEU A 29 9.67 11.41 17.24
CA LEU A 29 9.42 10.38 18.26
C LEU A 29 9.15 10.97 19.64
N GLU A 30 9.81 12.07 19.99
CA GLU A 30 9.61 12.75 21.28
C GLU A 30 8.30 13.55 21.31
N ASN A 31 7.90 14.14 20.18
CA ASN A 31 6.75 15.03 20.10
C ASN A 31 5.42 14.30 19.87
N PHE A 32 5.41 13.17 19.14
CA PHE A 32 4.19 12.48 18.74
C PHE A 32 4.07 11.12 19.42
N LYS A 33 3.54 11.12 20.64
CA LYS A 33 3.29 9.91 21.46
C LYS A 33 1.80 9.53 21.41
N ILE A 34 1.27 9.35 20.23
CA ILE A 34 -0.17 9.12 19.96
C ILE A 34 -0.31 7.82 19.18
N GLY A 35 -1.17 6.89 19.68
CA GLY A 35 -1.41 5.61 19.04
C GLY A 35 -0.18 4.70 19.02
N GLY A 36 -0.14 3.77 18.10
CA GLY A 36 0.97 2.83 17.90
C GLY A 36 1.09 2.39 16.45
N GLU A 37 0.21 2.91 15.58
CA GLU A 37 0.19 2.58 14.17
C GLU A 37 1.35 3.27 13.45
N VAL A 38 2.14 2.47 12.73
CA VAL A 38 3.26 2.91 11.90
C VAL A 38 2.94 2.70 10.42
N PHE A 39 3.71 3.34 9.55
CA PHE A 39 3.57 3.13 8.12
C PHE A 39 3.85 1.68 7.73
N GLN A 40 3.00 1.13 6.87
CA GLN A 40 3.12 -0.24 6.39
C GLN A 40 4.28 -0.39 5.41
N ARG A 41 4.72 -1.63 5.23
CA ARG A 41 5.87 -2.00 4.40
C ARG A 41 5.78 -1.47 2.96
N GLU A 42 4.57 -1.49 2.39
CA GLU A 42 4.30 -1.04 1.02
C GLU A 42 4.59 0.46 0.86
N PHE A 43 4.26 1.25 1.87
CA PHE A 43 4.55 2.69 1.88
C PHE A 43 6.06 2.97 2.04
N ILE A 44 6.74 2.22 2.91
CA ILE A 44 8.19 2.31 3.09
C ILE A 44 8.90 1.98 1.77
N ARG A 45 8.47 0.91 1.10
CA ARG A 45 8.97 0.53 -0.21
C ARG A 45 8.78 1.63 -1.25
N ALA A 46 7.58 2.21 -1.32
CA ALA A 46 7.26 3.28 -2.27
C ALA A 46 8.18 4.50 -2.10
N TYR A 47 8.45 4.91 -0.87
CA TYR A 47 9.40 5.98 -0.62
C TYR A 47 10.83 5.62 -1.03
N GLY A 48 11.28 4.40 -0.79
CA GLY A 48 12.57 3.90 -1.27
C GLY A 48 12.69 4.01 -2.79
N LEU A 49 11.63 3.64 -3.52
CA LEU A 49 11.55 3.76 -4.98
C LEU A 49 11.66 5.22 -5.43
N ILE A 50 10.94 6.14 -4.77
CA ILE A 50 11.01 7.58 -5.08
C ILE A 50 12.43 8.10 -4.90
N LYS A 51 13.07 7.80 -3.77
CA LYS A 51 14.44 8.29 -3.48
C LYS A 51 15.46 7.74 -4.47
N LYS A 52 15.34 6.47 -4.84
CA LYS A 52 16.17 5.84 -5.87
C LYS A 52 15.96 6.50 -7.23
N ALA A 53 14.72 6.66 -7.67
CA ALA A 53 14.38 7.27 -8.95
C ALA A 53 14.86 8.72 -9.02
N ALA A 54 14.59 9.53 -7.99
CA ALA A 54 15.04 10.91 -7.93
C ALA A 54 16.57 11.05 -7.99
N ALA A 55 17.31 10.16 -7.33
CA ALA A 55 18.77 10.14 -7.40
C ALA A 55 19.26 9.81 -8.81
N SER A 56 18.66 8.82 -9.49
CA SER A 56 18.97 8.47 -10.89
C SER A 56 18.79 9.68 -11.81
N VAL A 57 17.65 10.38 -11.67
CA VAL A 57 17.32 11.52 -12.52
C VAL A 57 18.24 12.71 -12.24
N ASN A 58 18.48 13.05 -10.97
CA ASN A 58 19.42 14.12 -10.61
C ASN A 58 20.85 13.84 -11.10
N HIS A 59 21.26 12.57 -11.13
CA HIS A 59 22.54 12.18 -11.72
C HIS A 59 22.57 12.41 -13.25
N ARG A 60 21.52 12.01 -13.97
CA ARG A 60 21.40 12.27 -15.42
C ARG A 60 21.49 13.77 -15.75
N PHE A 61 20.97 14.62 -14.88
CA PHE A 61 21.09 16.07 -15.00
C PHE A 61 22.44 16.65 -14.49
N GLY A 62 23.36 15.79 -14.04
CA GLY A 62 24.70 16.22 -13.59
C GLY A 62 24.74 16.85 -12.20
N ASN A 63 23.66 16.73 -11.42
CA ASN A 63 23.55 17.34 -10.08
C ASN A 63 24.25 16.53 -9.00
N ILE A 64 24.41 15.23 -9.16
CA ILE A 64 25.14 14.33 -8.26
C ILE A 64 26.12 13.47 -9.04
N ASN A 65 27.23 13.08 -8.41
CA ASN A 65 28.26 12.26 -9.05
C ASN A 65 28.01 10.76 -8.85
N ASP A 66 28.72 9.91 -9.62
CA ASP A 66 28.59 8.45 -9.59
C ASP A 66 28.76 7.86 -8.20
N LYS A 67 29.69 8.39 -7.38
CA LYS A 67 30.00 7.87 -6.05
C LYS A 67 28.80 8.04 -5.11
N ILE A 68 28.19 9.23 -5.12
CA ILE A 68 26.98 9.55 -4.32
C ILE A 68 25.78 8.77 -4.81
N LEU A 69 25.56 8.74 -6.15
CA LEU A 69 24.48 7.96 -6.76
C LEU A 69 24.52 6.50 -6.31
N ASN A 70 25.68 5.84 -6.49
CA ASN A 70 25.85 4.43 -6.15
C ASN A 70 25.58 4.14 -4.67
N ALA A 71 25.96 5.05 -3.76
CA ALA A 71 25.71 4.90 -2.33
C ALA A 71 24.23 5.07 -2.00
N ILE A 72 23.56 6.09 -2.57
CA ILE A 72 22.10 6.31 -2.40
C ILE A 72 21.32 5.12 -2.97
N HIS A 73 21.70 4.61 -4.14
CA HIS A 73 21.05 3.43 -4.73
C HIS A 73 21.11 2.20 -3.83
N LYS A 74 22.30 1.88 -3.31
CA LYS A 74 22.46 0.74 -2.38
C LYS A 74 21.61 0.92 -1.11
N ALA A 75 21.65 2.09 -0.50
CA ALA A 75 20.84 2.39 0.68
C ALA A 75 19.32 2.30 0.37
N SER A 76 18.90 2.84 -0.78
CA SER A 76 17.51 2.77 -1.22
C SER A 76 17.08 1.33 -1.53
N ASP A 77 17.95 0.49 -2.10
CA ASP A 77 17.66 -0.93 -2.33
C ASP A 77 17.47 -1.70 -1.02
N GLU A 78 18.22 -1.36 0.02
CA GLU A 78 18.02 -1.92 1.37
C GLU A 78 16.66 -1.48 1.96
N VAL A 79 16.23 -0.24 1.75
CA VAL A 79 14.88 0.24 2.10
C VAL A 79 13.82 -0.51 1.29
N ILE A 80 13.97 -0.60 -0.03
CA ILE A 80 13.04 -1.28 -0.94
C ILE A 80 12.89 -2.77 -0.58
N SER A 81 13.94 -3.44 -0.17
CA SER A 81 13.92 -4.85 0.21
C SER A 81 13.37 -5.12 1.63
N GLY A 82 13.28 -4.11 2.47
CA GLY A 82 12.86 -4.21 3.87
C GLY A 82 13.99 -4.44 4.88
N ALA A 83 15.24 -4.45 4.44
CA ALA A 83 16.38 -4.65 5.32
C ALA A 83 16.55 -3.54 6.38
N LEU A 84 15.95 -2.38 6.14
CA LEU A 84 16.02 -1.20 7.01
C LEU A 84 14.68 -0.82 7.65
N ASP A 85 13.67 -1.68 7.64
CA ASP A 85 12.30 -1.36 8.14
C ASP A 85 12.30 -0.87 9.60
N GLU A 86 13.19 -1.40 10.45
CA GLU A 86 13.31 -0.98 11.86
C GLU A 86 13.80 0.47 12.07
N HIS A 87 14.24 1.13 10.99
CA HIS A 87 14.69 2.53 11.03
C HIS A 87 13.57 3.51 10.67
N PHE A 88 12.33 3.04 10.46
CA PHE A 88 11.14 3.84 10.17
C PHE A 88 10.09 3.72 11.29
N PRO A 89 10.41 4.21 12.52
CA PRO A 89 9.59 3.98 13.70
C PRO A 89 8.45 5.00 13.88
N LEU A 90 8.30 5.96 12.98
CA LEU A 90 7.36 7.06 13.17
C LEU A 90 5.91 6.58 13.10
N VAL A 91 5.12 7.04 14.07
CA VAL A 91 3.66 6.83 14.05
C VAL A 91 3.02 7.63 12.92
N ILE A 92 1.90 7.14 12.40
CA ILE A 92 1.11 7.85 11.38
C ILE A 92 0.47 9.14 11.92
N TRP A 93 0.27 9.21 13.24
CA TRP A 93 -0.32 10.35 13.96
C TRP A 93 0.72 11.46 14.19
N GLN A 94 1.15 12.10 13.11
CA GLN A 94 2.12 13.18 13.08
C GLN A 94 1.59 14.33 12.20
N THR A 95 2.46 15.24 11.72
CA THR A 95 2.01 16.29 10.81
C THR A 95 1.36 15.70 9.54
N GLY A 96 0.19 16.23 9.16
CA GLY A 96 -0.57 15.73 8.02
C GLY A 96 0.13 15.90 6.66
N SER A 97 1.12 16.80 6.57
CA SER A 97 1.95 16.99 5.38
C SER A 97 2.96 15.86 5.15
N GLY A 98 3.25 15.03 6.17
CA GLY A 98 4.25 13.95 6.10
C GLY A 98 5.71 14.41 6.15
N THR A 99 5.99 15.63 6.61
CA THR A 99 7.35 16.19 6.63
C THR A 99 8.30 15.34 7.45
N GLN A 100 7.92 14.90 8.65
CA GLN A 100 8.77 14.05 9.48
C GLN A 100 9.04 12.71 8.81
N THR A 101 8.06 12.13 8.12
CA THR A 101 8.24 10.88 7.37
C THR A 101 9.23 11.06 6.23
N ASN A 102 9.08 12.08 5.38
CA ASN A 102 10.05 12.36 4.32
C ASN A 102 11.47 12.56 4.88
N MET A 103 11.60 13.29 5.98
CA MET A 103 12.91 13.48 6.63
C MET A 103 13.47 12.19 7.20
N ASN A 104 12.64 11.31 7.74
CA ASN A 104 13.06 9.97 8.18
C ASN A 104 13.73 9.20 7.03
N PHE A 105 13.12 9.17 5.85
CA PHE A 105 13.73 8.54 4.66
C PHE A 105 15.01 9.23 4.22
N ASN A 106 15.04 10.56 4.22
CA ASN A 106 16.25 11.32 3.86
C ASN A 106 17.40 11.03 4.81
N GLU A 107 17.14 11.00 6.13
CA GLU A 107 18.13 10.72 7.16
C GLU A 107 18.64 9.27 7.09
N VAL A 108 17.74 8.29 7.01
CA VAL A 108 18.11 6.86 6.93
C VAL A 108 18.96 6.58 5.69
N ILE A 109 18.51 7.03 4.52
CA ILE A 109 19.25 6.80 3.27
C ILE A 109 20.58 7.54 3.27
N ALA A 110 20.63 8.80 3.76
CA ALA A 110 21.87 9.55 3.84
C ALA A 110 22.88 8.88 4.79
N ASN A 111 22.47 8.52 6.01
CA ASN A 111 23.36 7.89 6.98
C ASN A 111 23.85 6.51 6.51
N ARG A 112 22.96 5.71 5.90
CA ARG A 112 23.38 4.43 5.32
C ARG A 112 24.36 4.61 4.15
N ALA A 113 24.12 5.60 3.28
CA ALA A 113 25.05 5.94 2.19
C ALA A 113 26.40 6.45 2.71
N ILE A 114 26.42 7.25 3.78
CA ILE A 114 27.64 7.71 4.45
C ILE A 114 28.46 6.51 4.96
N GLU A 115 27.81 5.56 5.64
CA GLU A 115 28.46 4.35 6.15
C GLU A 115 29.01 3.49 5.00
N ILE A 116 28.26 3.29 3.90
CA ILE A 116 28.72 2.58 2.68
C ILE A 116 29.98 3.24 2.11
N LEU A 117 30.11 4.54 2.24
CA LEU A 117 31.27 5.31 1.76
C LEU A 117 32.41 5.41 2.78
N GLY A 118 32.25 4.80 3.99
CA GLY A 118 33.24 4.80 5.07
C GLY A 118 33.31 6.09 5.87
N GLY A 119 32.23 6.91 5.84
CA GLY A 119 32.09 8.12 6.64
C GLY A 119 31.49 7.87 8.01
N GLU A 120 31.35 8.91 8.81
CA GLU A 120 30.80 8.89 10.17
C GLU A 120 29.29 9.18 10.15
N LEU A 121 28.49 8.36 10.81
CA LEU A 121 27.03 8.54 10.91
C LEU A 121 26.69 9.89 11.55
N GLY A 122 25.74 10.61 10.96
CA GLY A 122 25.30 11.92 11.42
C GLY A 122 26.17 13.09 10.93
N SER A 123 27.31 12.81 10.29
CA SER A 123 28.22 13.86 9.76
C SER A 123 27.61 14.68 8.63
N LYS A 124 26.66 14.12 7.89
CA LYS A 124 26.10 14.66 6.63
C LYS A 124 27.14 14.81 5.50
N ASP A 125 28.26 14.15 5.63
CA ASP A 125 29.35 14.12 4.67
C ASP A 125 29.81 12.67 4.42
N PRO A 126 29.96 12.21 3.18
CA PRO A 126 29.81 12.93 1.92
C PRO A 126 28.38 12.99 1.36
N VAL A 127 27.37 12.46 2.05
CA VAL A 127 25.96 12.47 1.60
C VAL A 127 25.11 13.29 2.55
N HIS A 128 24.49 14.36 2.03
CA HIS A 128 23.60 15.21 2.81
C HIS A 128 22.13 14.83 2.61
N PRO A 129 21.30 14.69 3.66
CA PRO A 129 19.89 14.27 3.54
C PRO A 129 19.05 15.22 2.68
N ASN A 130 19.25 16.55 2.78
CA ASN A 130 18.49 17.50 1.98
C ASN A 130 19.11 17.74 0.59
N ASP A 131 20.44 17.95 0.54
CA ASP A 131 21.09 18.43 -0.67
C ASP A 131 21.36 17.32 -1.69
N HIS A 132 21.36 16.05 -1.27
CA HIS A 132 21.54 14.91 -2.16
C HIS A 132 20.29 14.01 -2.19
N VAL A 133 19.83 13.47 -1.04
CA VAL A 133 18.72 12.50 -1.02
C VAL A 133 17.38 13.15 -1.37
N ASN A 134 17.17 14.40 -0.91
CA ASN A 134 15.94 15.16 -1.17
C ASN A 134 16.05 16.17 -2.32
N MET A 135 17.13 16.13 -3.09
CA MET A 135 17.37 17.06 -4.20
C MET A 135 16.21 17.07 -5.20
N SER A 136 15.79 18.26 -5.63
CA SER A 136 14.66 18.50 -6.55
C SER A 136 13.30 18.03 -6.03
N GLN A 137 13.14 17.83 -4.73
CA GLN A 137 11.93 17.28 -4.10
C GLN A 137 11.42 18.18 -2.97
N SER A 138 10.15 18.01 -2.66
CA SER A 138 9.52 18.49 -1.42
C SER A 138 8.75 17.32 -0.79
N THR A 139 8.46 17.39 0.50
CA THR A 139 7.50 16.46 1.12
C THR A 139 6.15 16.54 0.42
N ASN A 140 5.77 17.74 -0.02
CA ASN A 140 4.44 18.00 -0.59
C ASN A 140 4.20 17.25 -1.90
N ASP A 141 5.23 16.92 -2.68
CA ASP A 141 5.12 16.09 -3.88
C ASP A 141 5.50 14.62 -3.64
N THR A 142 6.48 14.34 -2.75
CA THR A 142 6.91 12.97 -2.48
C THR A 142 5.90 12.16 -1.68
N PHE A 143 5.23 12.75 -0.70
CA PHE A 143 4.28 12.04 0.16
C PHE A 143 3.04 11.54 -0.60
N PRO A 144 2.30 12.37 -1.37
CA PRO A 144 1.21 11.88 -2.20
C PRO A 144 1.68 10.88 -3.27
N THR A 145 2.85 11.11 -3.87
CA THR A 145 3.45 10.15 -4.80
C THR A 145 3.69 8.78 -4.15
N ALA A 146 4.17 8.74 -2.90
CA ALA A 146 4.37 7.50 -2.16
C ALA A 146 3.04 6.77 -1.86
N ILE A 147 1.98 7.51 -1.51
CA ILE A 147 0.64 6.95 -1.32
C ILE A 147 0.17 6.27 -2.61
N ASN A 148 0.28 6.98 -3.74
CA ASN A 148 -0.15 6.47 -5.04
C ASN A 148 0.63 5.22 -5.46
N ILE A 149 1.95 5.23 -5.37
CA ILE A 149 2.79 4.07 -5.71
C ILE A 149 2.43 2.87 -4.82
N ALA A 150 2.35 3.06 -3.50
CA ALA A 150 2.02 2.00 -2.55
C ALA A 150 0.66 1.37 -2.83
N ALA A 151 -0.36 2.20 -3.11
CA ALA A 151 -1.70 1.74 -3.44
C ALA A 151 -1.72 0.97 -4.77
N VAL A 152 -1.11 1.53 -5.81
CA VAL A 152 -1.08 0.91 -7.15
C VAL A 152 -0.33 -0.41 -7.14
N GLU A 153 0.90 -0.48 -6.55
CA GLU A 153 1.67 -1.74 -6.45
C GLU A 153 0.88 -2.81 -5.67
N SER A 154 0.31 -2.46 -4.52
CA SER A 154 -0.44 -3.41 -3.67
C SER A 154 -1.65 -4.00 -4.39
N ILE A 155 -2.39 -3.17 -5.10
CA ILE A 155 -3.56 -3.64 -5.84
C ILE A 155 -3.16 -4.43 -7.07
N HIS A 156 -2.19 -3.93 -7.85
CA HIS A 156 -1.76 -4.56 -9.09
C HIS A 156 -1.08 -5.92 -8.86
N HIS A 157 -0.14 -5.98 -7.91
CA HIS A 157 0.68 -7.18 -7.69
C HIS A 157 0.09 -8.17 -6.67
N SER A 158 -0.81 -7.74 -5.79
CA SER A 158 -1.35 -8.59 -4.72
C SER A 158 -2.86 -8.78 -4.80
N LEU A 159 -3.66 -7.72 -4.75
CA LEU A 159 -5.11 -7.84 -4.62
C LEU A 159 -5.76 -8.40 -5.90
N ILE A 160 -5.50 -7.80 -7.07
CA ILE A 160 -6.09 -8.25 -8.34
C ILE A 160 -5.74 -9.72 -8.63
N PRO A 161 -4.49 -10.18 -8.53
CA PRO A 161 -4.17 -11.60 -8.67
C PRO A 161 -4.90 -12.50 -7.69
N SER A 162 -5.08 -12.05 -6.45
CA SER A 162 -5.80 -12.83 -5.41
C SER A 162 -7.29 -12.94 -5.72
N VAL A 163 -7.93 -11.84 -6.14
CA VAL A 163 -9.33 -11.86 -6.58
C VAL A 163 -9.52 -12.72 -7.82
N LYS A 164 -8.57 -12.67 -8.77
CA LYS A 164 -8.59 -13.54 -9.98
C LYS A 164 -8.48 -15.02 -9.61
N ARG A 165 -7.67 -15.39 -8.60
CA ARG A 165 -7.61 -16.77 -8.09
C ARG A 165 -8.94 -17.22 -7.48
N LEU A 166 -9.55 -16.39 -6.62
CA LEU A 166 -10.85 -16.69 -6.03
C LEU A 166 -11.93 -16.81 -7.12
N ARG A 167 -11.95 -15.85 -8.05
CA ARG A 167 -12.85 -15.87 -9.22
C ARG A 167 -12.74 -17.18 -10.01
N SER A 168 -11.52 -17.63 -10.28
CA SER A 168 -11.27 -18.87 -11.02
C SER A 168 -11.72 -20.11 -10.24
N SER A 169 -11.55 -20.13 -8.93
CA SER A 169 -12.06 -21.22 -8.07
C SER A 169 -13.58 -21.29 -8.09
N LEU A 170 -14.27 -20.15 -8.03
CA LEU A 170 -15.73 -20.10 -8.12
C LEU A 170 -16.25 -20.46 -9.53
N ASP A 171 -15.53 -20.09 -10.59
CA ASP A 171 -15.86 -20.47 -11.97
C ASP A 171 -15.76 -21.99 -12.20
N ASN A 172 -14.72 -22.60 -11.63
CA ASN A 172 -14.57 -24.07 -11.65
C ASN A 172 -15.75 -24.74 -10.92
N LYS A 173 -16.15 -24.22 -9.76
CA LYS A 173 -17.33 -24.72 -9.05
C LYS A 173 -18.63 -24.46 -9.78
N SER A 174 -18.78 -23.32 -10.45
CA SER A 174 -19.93 -23.04 -11.32
C SER A 174 -20.07 -24.11 -12.42
N LYS A 175 -18.97 -24.50 -13.06
CA LYS A 175 -18.95 -25.54 -14.10
C LYS A 175 -19.23 -26.93 -13.51
N GLU A 176 -18.57 -27.29 -12.40
CA GLU A 176 -18.75 -28.56 -11.69
C GLU A 176 -20.19 -28.78 -11.27
N PHE A 177 -20.85 -27.73 -10.77
CA PHE A 177 -22.22 -27.76 -10.27
C PHE A 177 -23.28 -27.46 -11.33
N GLY A 178 -22.90 -27.33 -12.59
CA GLY A 178 -23.80 -26.93 -13.69
C GLY A 178 -25.04 -27.83 -13.89
N SER A 179 -24.90 -29.12 -13.60
CA SER A 179 -25.98 -30.11 -13.71
C SER A 179 -26.79 -30.34 -12.42
N ILE A 180 -26.38 -29.72 -11.29
CA ILE A 180 -27.05 -29.91 -10.01
C ILE A 180 -28.26 -28.96 -9.95
N VAL A 181 -29.44 -29.48 -10.17
CA VAL A 181 -30.69 -28.71 -10.05
C VAL A 181 -31.08 -28.57 -8.59
N LYS A 182 -31.36 -27.36 -8.20
CA LYS A 182 -31.79 -26.99 -6.85
C LYS A 182 -32.98 -26.06 -6.86
N LEU A 183 -33.60 -25.88 -5.71
CA LEU A 183 -34.63 -24.88 -5.53
C LEU A 183 -33.98 -23.51 -5.33
N GLY A 184 -34.40 -22.51 -6.10
CA GLY A 184 -34.07 -21.11 -5.87
C GLY A 184 -34.87 -20.57 -4.68
N ARG A 185 -34.30 -19.50 -4.02
CA ARG A 185 -35.00 -18.80 -2.93
C ARG A 185 -35.08 -17.32 -3.23
N THR A 186 -36.26 -16.75 -2.93
CA THR A 186 -36.45 -15.30 -2.83
C THR A 186 -37.04 -15.03 -1.44
N HIS A 187 -36.56 -14.01 -0.74
CA HIS A 187 -36.94 -13.73 0.65
C HIS A 187 -36.71 -14.93 1.60
N LEU A 188 -35.74 -15.79 1.31
CA LEU A 188 -35.48 -17.09 1.98
C LEU A 188 -36.66 -18.10 1.87
N GLN A 189 -37.62 -17.85 1.00
CA GLN A 189 -38.73 -18.74 0.71
C GLN A 189 -38.51 -19.50 -0.58
N ASP A 190 -39.12 -20.66 -0.71
CA ASP A 190 -39.06 -21.51 -1.89
C ASP A 190 -39.56 -20.78 -3.15
N ALA A 191 -38.76 -20.82 -4.21
CA ALA A 191 -39.05 -20.18 -5.49
C ALA A 191 -38.90 -21.17 -6.67
N THR A 192 -38.47 -20.70 -7.82
CA THR A 192 -38.32 -21.51 -9.02
C THR A 192 -36.98 -22.26 -9.06
N PRO A 193 -36.86 -23.39 -9.75
CA PRO A 193 -35.61 -24.13 -9.90
C PRO A 193 -34.55 -23.35 -10.67
N LEU A 194 -33.27 -23.59 -10.28
CA LEU A 194 -32.07 -23.20 -11.00
C LEU A 194 -30.99 -24.27 -10.80
N SER A 195 -29.87 -24.18 -11.47
CA SER A 195 -28.72 -25.01 -11.12
C SER A 195 -27.84 -24.31 -10.09
N LEU A 196 -27.19 -25.09 -9.22
CA LEU A 196 -26.18 -24.57 -8.26
C LEU A 196 -25.04 -23.86 -9.03
N GLY A 197 -24.69 -24.36 -10.24
CA GLY A 197 -23.72 -23.69 -11.10
C GLY A 197 -24.16 -22.30 -11.54
N GLN A 198 -25.46 -22.08 -11.84
CA GLN A 198 -26.00 -20.75 -12.15
C GLN A 198 -25.88 -19.79 -10.95
N GLU A 199 -26.14 -20.26 -9.75
CA GLU A 199 -25.94 -19.45 -8.53
C GLU A 199 -24.48 -19.03 -8.38
N PHE A 200 -23.52 -19.95 -8.52
CA PHE A 200 -22.08 -19.65 -8.46
C PHE A 200 -21.61 -18.74 -9.59
N SER A 201 -22.22 -18.81 -10.79
CA SER A 201 -21.89 -17.91 -11.91
C SER A 201 -22.15 -16.43 -11.56
N GLY A 202 -23.15 -16.16 -10.71
CA GLY A 202 -23.42 -14.82 -10.20
C GLY A 202 -22.26 -14.28 -9.35
N TYR A 203 -21.63 -15.13 -8.54
CA TYR A 203 -20.45 -14.75 -7.75
C TYR A 203 -19.24 -14.43 -8.64
N VAL A 204 -19.03 -15.24 -9.69
CA VAL A 204 -17.99 -15.03 -10.71
C VAL A 204 -18.16 -13.66 -11.37
N SER A 205 -19.38 -13.35 -11.83
CA SER A 205 -19.70 -12.08 -12.48
C SER A 205 -19.47 -10.87 -11.55
N ALA A 206 -19.82 -10.99 -10.26
CA ALA A 206 -19.60 -9.94 -9.28
C ALA A 206 -18.10 -9.63 -9.10
N LEU A 207 -17.24 -10.67 -9.08
CA LEU A 207 -15.79 -10.48 -8.99
C LEU A 207 -15.19 -9.94 -10.29
N ASP A 208 -15.66 -10.36 -11.48
CA ASP A 208 -15.24 -9.80 -12.76
C ASP A 208 -15.52 -8.28 -12.82
N HIS A 209 -16.69 -7.86 -12.37
CA HIS A 209 -17.02 -6.43 -12.27
C HIS A 209 -16.19 -5.71 -11.20
N GLY A 210 -15.88 -6.38 -10.08
CA GLY A 210 -15.01 -5.85 -9.03
C GLY A 210 -13.59 -5.56 -9.56
N ILE A 211 -13.01 -6.51 -10.29
CA ILE A 211 -11.69 -6.36 -10.92
C ILE A 211 -11.68 -5.16 -11.90
N LYS A 212 -12.69 -5.07 -12.78
CA LYS A 212 -12.81 -3.97 -13.73
C LYS A 212 -12.86 -2.60 -13.03
N ARG A 213 -13.60 -2.47 -11.92
CA ARG A 213 -13.67 -1.22 -11.16
C ARG A 213 -12.31 -0.85 -10.57
N LEU A 214 -11.59 -1.83 -10.00
CA LEU A 214 -10.23 -1.59 -9.50
C LEU A 214 -9.30 -1.14 -10.62
N GLU A 215 -9.30 -1.83 -11.76
CA GLU A 215 -8.45 -1.48 -12.91
C GLU A 215 -8.75 -0.06 -13.44
N MET A 216 -10.01 0.37 -13.43
CA MET A 216 -10.41 1.72 -13.83
C MET A 216 -9.93 2.79 -12.83
N SER A 217 -10.15 2.58 -11.54
CA SER A 217 -9.75 3.55 -10.49
C SER A 217 -8.23 3.65 -10.33
N LEU A 218 -7.46 2.62 -10.68
CA LEU A 218 -5.99 2.70 -10.70
C LEU A 218 -5.46 3.70 -11.74
N GLY A 219 -6.21 4.02 -12.78
CA GLY A 219 -5.79 4.96 -13.83
C GLY A 219 -5.37 6.31 -13.25
N HIS A 220 -6.22 6.92 -12.44
CA HIS A 220 -5.96 8.22 -11.80
C HIS A 220 -4.85 8.14 -10.74
N CYS A 221 -4.73 7.03 -10.02
CA CYS A 221 -3.65 6.85 -9.03
C CYS A 221 -2.26 6.73 -9.67
N LYS A 222 -2.16 6.53 -10.97
CA LYS A 222 -0.88 6.47 -11.69
C LYS A 222 -0.32 7.83 -12.09
N GLU A 223 -1.09 8.89 -11.92
CA GLU A 223 -0.66 10.26 -12.14
C GLU A 223 0.06 10.80 -10.91
N LEU A 224 1.38 11.05 -11.03
CA LEU A 224 2.23 11.36 -9.88
C LEU A 224 2.39 12.85 -9.66
N ALA A 225 2.27 13.28 -8.41
CA ALA A 225 2.52 14.65 -7.96
C ALA A 225 4.00 15.06 -8.07
N MET A 226 4.90 14.07 -8.15
CA MET A 226 6.36 14.24 -8.18
C MET A 226 6.80 15.26 -9.22
N GLY A 227 7.72 16.16 -8.82
CA GLY A 227 8.18 17.29 -9.62
C GLY A 227 7.39 18.58 -9.42
N GLY A 228 6.25 18.56 -8.70
CA GLY A 228 5.52 19.78 -8.31
C GLY A 228 6.24 20.58 -7.23
N THR A 229 7.14 19.93 -6.50
CA THR A 229 7.88 20.46 -5.36
C THR A 229 6.98 21.05 -4.26
N ALA A 230 7.24 22.27 -3.78
CA ALA A 230 6.56 22.79 -2.59
C ALA A 230 5.07 23.11 -2.80
N VAL A 231 4.69 23.62 -3.97
CA VAL A 231 3.33 24.16 -4.20
C VAL A 231 2.77 23.83 -5.60
N GLY A 232 3.47 23.01 -6.39
CA GLY A 232 3.02 22.62 -7.73
C GLY A 232 3.72 23.35 -8.88
N THR A 233 4.57 24.34 -8.60
CA THR A 233 5.28 25.12 -9.63
C THR A 233 6.58 24.51 -10.12
N GLY A 234 7.06 23.43 -9.46
CA GLY A 234 8.33 22.81 -9.80
C GLY A 234 9.57 23.64 -9.45
N ILE A 235 9.46 24.62 -8.54
CA ILE A 235 10.58 25.46 -8.12
C ILE A 235 11.72 24.60 -7.58
N ASN A 236 12.97 24.92 -7.94
CA ASN A 236 14.19 24.18 -7.59
C ASN A 236 14.29 22.76 -8.21
N SER A 237 13.47 22.42 -9.20
CA SER A 237 13.67 21.24 -10.02
C SER A 237 14.14 21.62 -11.44
N VAL A 238 14.85 20.70 -12.09
CA VAL A 238 15.27 20.88 -13.49
C VAL A 238 14.08 20.57 -14.40
N SER A 239 13.98 21.28 -15.55
CA SER A 239 12.95 20.98 -16.55
C SER A 239 13.10 19.53 -17.05
N GLY A 240 11.99 18.80 -17.10
CA GLY A 240 11.96 17.38 -17.46
C GLY A 240 12.11 16.43 -16.25
N PHE A 241 12.38 16.94 -15.04
CA PHE A 241 12.55 16.10 -13.86
C PHE A 241 11.30 15.28 -13.52
N ALA A 242 10.12 15.87 -13.64
CA ALA A 242 8.85 15.22 -13.29
C ALA A 242 8.57 14.02 -14.20
N GLU A 243 8.76 14.19 -15.50
CA GLU A 243 8.57 13.16 -16.52
C GLU A 243 9.59 12.02 -16.34
N GLU A 244 10.87 12.35 -16.21
CA GLU A 244 11.92 11.34 -16.07
C GLU A 244 11.82 10.54 -14.76
N VAL A 245 11.35 11.15 -13.64
CA VAL A 245 11.13 10.42 -12.39
C VAL A 245 9.94 9.47 -12.52
N ALA A 246 8.86 9.86 -13.21
CA ALA A 246 7.73 8.97 -13.45
C ALA A 246 8.15 7.76 -14.33
N ASP A 247 8.97 7.99 -15.37
CA ASP A 247 9.51 6.94 -16.21
C ASP A 247 10.45 6.00 -15.45
N GLU A 248 11.30 6.54 -14.58
CA GLU A 248 12.20 5.76 -13.74
C GLU A 248 11.41 4.89 -12.74
N ILE A 249 10.37 5.44 -12.10
CA ILE A 249 9.46 4.70 -11.20
C ILE A 249 8.75 3.59 -11.98
N SER A 250 8.30 3.88 -13.21
CA SER A 250 7.69 2.89 -14.10
C SER A 250 8.64 1.73 -14.40
N SER A 251 9.89 2.04 -14.69
CA SER A 251 10.94 1.04 -14.93
C SER A 251 11.22 0.16 -13.70
N LEU A 252 11.26 0.78 -12.51
CA LEU A 252 11.54 0.08 -11.24
C LEU A 252 10.39 -0.82 -10.77
N THR A 253 9.15 -0.45 -11.09
CA THR A 253 7.94 -1.16 -10.63
C THR A 253 7.36 -2.13 -11.66
N GLY A 254 7.67 -1.92 -12.94
CA GLY A 254 7.02 -2.61 -14.06
C GLY A 254 5.57 -2.16 -14.30
N ILE A 255 5.15 -1.04 -13.70
CA ILE A 255 3.82 -0.44 -13.86
C ILE A 255 4.00 0.95 -14.49
N GLU A 256 3.22 1.25 -15.50
CA GLU A 256 3.24 2.55 -16.14
C GLU A 256 2.67 3.64 -15.20
N PHE A 257 3.53 4.56 -14.76
CA PHE A 257 3.19 5.79 -14.07
C PHE A 257 3.48 6.96 -14.98
N VAL A 258 2.74 8.05 -14.84
CA VAL A 258 2.93 9.27 -15.60
C VAL A 258 3.00 10.47 -14.66
N THR A 259 3.61 11.55 -15.13
CA THR A 259 3.56 12.83 -14.41
C THR A 259 2.16 13.40 -14.47
N ALA A 260 1.59 13.85 -13.35
CA ALA A 260 0.26 14.47 -13.33
C ALA A 260 0.25 15.74 -14.21
N GLU A 261 -0.79 15.89 -15.02
CA GLU A 261 -0.97 17.05 -15.91
C GLU A 261 -1.07 18.35 -15.10
N ASN A 262 -1.77 18.31 -13.96
CA ASN A 262 -1.91 19.44 -13.06
C ASN A 262 -1.29 19.12 -11.69
N LYS A 263 -0.11 19.71 -11.43
CA LYS A 263 0.60 19.51 -10.16
C LYS A 263 -0.09 20.17 -8.96
N PHE A 264 -0.91 21.21 -9.18
CA PHE A 264 -1.62 21.88 -8.10
C PHE A 264 -2.73 21.00 -7.54
N GLU A 265 -3.45 20.33 -8.42
CA GLU A 265 -4.47 19.33 -8.03
C GLU A 265 -3.79 18.12 -7.37
N ALA A 266 -2.77 17.54 -8.01
CA ALA A 266 -2.10 16.33 -7.53
C ALA A 266 -1.39 16.49 -6.18
N LEU A 267 -0.96 17.72 -5.80
CA LEU A 267 -0.43 18.00 -4.48
C LEU A 267 -1.54 18.27 -3.45
N GLY A 268 -2.62 18.92 -3.86
CA GLY A 268 -3.66 19.43 -2.97
C GLY A 268 -4.83 18.48 -2.74
N GLY A 269 -5.06 17.54 -3.65
CA GLY A 269 -6.16 16.58 -3.62
C GLY A 269 -5.70 15.13 -3.44
N GLN A 270 -6.58 14.29 -2.95
CA GLN A 270 -6.40 12.83 -2.87
C GLN A 270 -7.61 12.10 -3.46
N ASP A 271 -8.26 12.70 -4.44
CA ASP A 271 -9.52 12.24 -5.03
C ASP A 271 -9.37 10.85 -5.63
N CYS A 272 -8.23 10.56 -6.26
CA CYS A 272 -7.92 9.24 -6.80
C CYS A 272 -7.88 8.15 -5.71
N ILE A 273 -7.41 8.46 -4.50
CA ILE A 273 -7.39 7.53 -3.37
C ILE A 273 -8.80 7.33 -2.80
N VAL A 274 -9.63 8.37 -2.77
CA VAL A 274 -11.04 8.28 -2.37
C VAL A 274 -11.83 7.43 -3.39
N GLU A 275 -11.63 7.63 -4.69
CA GLU A 275 -12.24 6.81 -5.75
C GLU A 275 -11.82 5.34 -5.62
N LEU A 276 -10.53 5.08 -5.43
CA LEU A 276 -10.00 3.74 -5.23
C LEU A 276 -10.57 3.07 -3.99
N SER A 277 -10.68 3.79 -2.87
CA SER A 277 -11.32 3.34 -1.63
C SER A 277 -12.78 2.96 -1.87
N GLY A 278 -13.52 3.77 -2.63
CA GLY A 278 -14.88 3.47 -3.06
C GLY A 278 -14.97 2.16 -3.87
N SER A 279 -14.03 1.93 -4.77
CA SER A 279 -13.93 0.68 -5.55
C SER A 279 -13.64 -0.53 -4.67
N LEU A 280 -12.75 -0.39 -3.68
CA LEU A 280 -12.47 -1.41 -2.67
C LEU A 280 -13.71 -1.71 -1.81
N LYS A 281 -14.47 -0.70 -1.41
CA LYS A 281 -15.72 -0.86 -0.68
C LYS A 281 -16.76 -1.66 -1.49
N VAL A 282 -16.88 -1.39 -2.79
CA VAL A 282 -17.80 -2.16 -3.66
C VAL A 282 -17.36 -3.63 -3.74
N LEU A 283 -16.06 -3.90 -3.90
CA LEU A 283 -15.53 -5.27 -3.87
C LEU A 283 -15.81 -5.95 -2.53
N ALA A 284 -15.58 -5.24 -1.43
CA ALA A 284 -15.90 -5.75 -0.07
C ALA A 284 -17.38 -6.11 0.08
N GLY A 285 -18.29 -5.30 -0.47
CA GLY A 285 -19.72 -5.60 -0.49
C GLY A 285 -20.04 -6.90 -1.24
N SER A 286 -19.40 -7.13 -2.39
CA SER A 286 -19.54 -8.38 -3.15
C SER A 286 -18.99 -9.59 -2.40
N LEU A 287 -17.80 -9.48 -1.80
CA LEU A 287 -17.16 -10.54 -1.02
C LEU A 287 -17.96 -10.86 0.25
N PHE A 288 -18.50 -9.83 0.91
CA PHE A 288 -19.36 -9.99 2.09
C PHE A 288 -20.61 -10.79 1.75
N LYS A 289 -21.28 -10.47 0.63
CA LYS A 289 -22.44 -11.24 0.16
C LYS A 289 -22.07 -12.68 -0.15
N ILE A 290 -21.03 -12.92 -0.93
CA ILE A 290 -20.57 -14.26 -1.30
C ILE A 290 -20.26 -15.09 -0.03
N ALA A 291 -19.54 -14.53 0.93
CA ALA A 291 -19.19 -15.21 2.17
C ALA A 291 -20.44 -15.57 2.99
N ASN A 292 -21.43 -14.68 3.09
CA ASN A 292 -22.69 -14.98 3.78
C ASN A 292 -23.52 -16.04 3.05
N ASP A 293 -23.63 -15.99 1.72
CA ASP A 293 -24.34 -17.01 0.95
C ASP A 293 -23.72 -18.39 1.20
N LEU A 294 -22.39 -18.52 1.11
CA LEU A 294 -21.70 -19.79 1.38
C LEU A 294 -21.93 -20.28 2.81
N ARG A 295 -21.98 -19.38 3.81
CA ARG A 295 -22.35 -19.76 5.20
C ARG A 295 -23.76 -20.30 5.31
N TRP A 296 -24.72 -19.64 4.66
CA TRP A 296 -26.10 -20.10 4.63
C TRP A 296 -26.24 -21.46 3.94
N LEU A 297 -25.67 -21.61 2.74
CA LEU A 297 -25.74 -22.85 1.97
C LEU A 297 -25.09 -24.04 2.68
N SER A 298 -24.05 -23.79 3.52
CA SER A 298 -23.36 -24.81 4.32
C SER A 298 -23.92 -25.03 5.72
N SER A 299 -24.96 -24.28 6.10
CA SER A 299 -25.49 -24.32 7.47
C SER A 299 -26.11 -25.66 7.83
N GLY A 300 -25.95 -26.06 9.08
CA GLY A 300 -26.49 -27.29 9.60
C GLY A 300 -25.41 -28.38 9.74
N PRO A 301 -25.48 -29.52 9.00
CA PRO A 301 -26.40 -29.81 7.87
C PRO A 301 -27.82 -30.28 8.26
N ARG A 302 -28.01 -30.77 9.46
CA ARG A 302 -29.28 -31.42 9.85
C ARG A 302 -30.43 -30.44 10.12
N SER A 303 -30.12 -29.30 10.72
CA SER A 303 -31.10 -28.26 11.09
C SER A 303 -30.81 -26.93 10.39
N GLY A 304 -30.20 -26.98 9.24
CA GLY A 304 -29.90 -25.84 8.39
C GLY A 304 -30.17 -26.18 6.91
N ILE A 305 -29.61 -25.37 6.01
CA ILE A 305 -29.82 -25.53 4.56
C ILE A 305 -29.06 -26.75 4.02
N GLY A 306 -27.77 -26.90 4.37
CA GLY A 306 -26.97 -28.10 4.08
C GLY A 306 -26.80 -28.43 2.58
N GLU A 307 -26.84 -27.44 1.69
CA GLU A 307 -26.70 -27.66 0.25
C GLU A 307 -25.26 -27.86 -0.22
N ILE A 308 -24.30 -27.32 0.52
CA ILE A 308 -22.88 -27.47 0.24
C ILE A 308 -22.13 -27.90 1.51
N VAL A 309 -20.98 -28.53 1.33
CA VAL A 309 -20.06 -28.89 2.42
C VAL A 309 -18.79 -28.10 2.25
N LEU A 310 -18.39 -27.35 3.28
CA LEU A 310 -17.12 -26.64 3.33
C LEU A 310 -16.00 -27.55 3.84
N PRO A 311 -14.76 -27.33 3.42
CA PRO A 311 -13.61 -28.07 3.96
C PRO A 311 -13.49 -27.89 5.47
N ALA A 312 -13.13 -28.96 6.18
CA ALA A 312 -12.83 -28.95 7.59
C ALA A 312 -11.38 -28.47 7.81
N ASN A 313 -11.18 -27.17 7.91
CA ASN A 313 -9.85 -26.58 8.04
C ASN A 313 -9.32 -26.65 9.49
N GLU A 314 -10.25 -26.62 10.47
CA GLU A 314 -9.92 -26.62 11.90
C GLU A 314 -11.09 -27.19 12.74
N PRO A 315 -10.85 -27.67 13.96
CA PRO A 315 -11.90 -28.07 14.87
C PRO A 315 -12.83 -26.88 15.21
N GLY A 316 -14.11 -27.03 14.98
CA GLY A 316 -15.10 -25.95 15.18
C GLY A 316 -15.54 -25.77 16.64
N SER A 317 -15.22 -26.73 17.53
CA SER A 317 -15.58 -26.71 18.96
C SER A 317 -14.76 -27.74 19.75
N SER A 318 -14.41 -27.39 20.99
CA SER A 318 -13.74 -28.30 21.92
C SER A 318 -14.66 -29.34 22.53
N ILE A 319 -15.97 -29.10 22.55
CA ILE A 319 -16.96 -29.94 23.21
C ILE A 319 -17.97 -30.63 22.30
N MET A 320 -17.93 -30.29 20.98
CA MET A 320 -18.80 -30.86 19.95
C MET A 320 -17.96 -31.46 18.83
N PRO A 321 -17.51 -32.72 18.95
CA PRO A 321 -16.67 -33.36 17.92
C PRO A 321 -17.38 -33.39 16.56
N GLY A 322 -16.62 -33.12 15.50
CA GLY A 322 -17.13 -33.10 14.13
C GLY A 322 -17.89 -31.83 13.73
N LYS A 323 -18.03 -30.83 14.61
CA LYS A 323 -18.58 -29.53 14.24
C LYS A 323 -17.54 -28.76 13.41
N VAL A 324 -17.92 -28.38 12.21
CA VAL A 324 -17.10 -27.57 11.29
C VAL A 324 -17.74 -26.19 11.12
N ASN A 325 -17.01 -25.14 11.50
CA ASN A 325 -17.49 -23.77 11.34
C ASN A 325 -17.00 -23.17 10.00
N PRO A 326 -17.75 -22.24 9.40
CA PRO A 326 -17.36 -21.56 8.17
C PRO A 326 -16.39 -20.40 8.45
N THR A 327 -15.29 -20.66 9.18
CA THR A 327 -14.42 -19.64 9.78
C THR A 327 -13.75 -18.72 8.74
N GLN A 328 -13.41 -19.22 7.55
CA GLN A 328 -12.88 -18.39 6.49
C GLN A 328 -13.92 -17.38 5.97
N CYS A 329 -15.17 -17.79 5.86
CA CYS A 329 -16.27 -16.88 5.50
C CYS A 329 -16.53 -15.84 6.61
N GLU A 330 -16.40 -16.23 7.88
CA GLU A 330 -16.52 -15.31 9.01
C GLU A 330 -15.41 -14.27 9.01
N ALA A 331 -14.16 -14.68 8.83
CA ALA A 331 -13.02 -13.78 8.70
C ALA A 331 -13.19 -12.81 7.52
N MET A 332 -13.70 -13.31 6.37
CA MET A 332 -13.98 -12.47 5.21
C MET A 332 -15.04 -11.41 5.53
N THR A 333 -16.11 -11.74 6.25
CA THR A 333 -17.14 -10.74 6.62
C THR A 333 -16.60 -9.67 7.56
N MET A 334 -15.73 -10.05 8.52
CA MET A 334 -15.06 -9.09 9.40
C MET A 334 -14.13 -8.14 8.62
N LEU A 335 -13.30 -8.70 7.74
CA LEU A 335 -12.42 -7.91 6.87
C LEU A 335 -13.20 -6.93 5.99
N CYS A 336 -14.27 -7.39 5.34
CA CYS A 336 -15.12 -6.53 4.51
C CYS A 336 -15.73 -5.37 5.31
N THR A 337 -16.17 -5.62 6.53
CA THR A 337 -16.71 -4.59 7.43
C THR A 337 -15.64 -3.55 7.78
N GLN A 338 -14.40 -3.99 8.03
CA GLN A 338 -13.28 -3.07 8.28
C GLN A 338 -12.98 -2.20 7.06
N VAL A 339 -12.97 -2.77 5.85
CA VAL A 339 -12.76 -2.00 4.60
C VAL A 339 -13.85 -0.95 4.40
N MET A 340 -15.13 -1.32 4.68
CA MET A 340 -16.25 -0.36 4.60
C MET A 340 -16.11 0.78 5.61
N GLY A 341 -15.63 0.51 6.82
CA GLY A 341 -15.36 1.51 7.84
C GLY A 341 -14.20 2.43 7.46
N ASN A 342 -13.12 1.88 6.93
CA ASN A 342 -11.97 2.64 6.47
C ASN A 342 -12.31 3.62 5.34
N ASP A 343 -13.21 3.26 4.43
CA ASP A 343 -13.67 4.14 3.34
C ASP A 343 -14.28 5.44 3.88
N THR A 344 -15.09 5.36 4.93
CA THR A 344 -15.64 6.54 5.59
C THR A 344 -14.54 7.42 6.22
N THR A 345 -13.46 6.81 6.72
CA THR A 345 -12.33 7.54 7.29
C THR A 345 -11.50 8.23 6.20
N ILE A 346 -11.33 7.57 5.04
CA ILE A 346 -10.55 8.09 3.91
C ILE A 346 -11.28 9.28 3.26
N THR A 347 -12.60 9.22 3.12
CA THR A 347 -13.43 10.31 2.57
C THR A 347 -13.45 11.53 3.48
#